data_ae8179c4bb4fac0c6a5e783ba00eaca8
#
_entry.id   ae8179c4bb4fac0c6a5e783ba00eaca8
#
_cell.length_a   1.000
_cell.length_b   1.000
_cell.length_c   1.000
_cell.angle_alpha   90.00
_cell.angle_beta   90.00
_cell.angle_gamma   90.00
#
_symmetry.space_group_name_H-M   'P 1'
#
loop_
_entity.id
_entity.type
_entity.pdbx_description
1 polymer ?
#
loop_
_entity_poly.entity_id
_entity_poly.type
_entity_poly.pdbx_seq_one_letter_code
_entity_poly.pdbx_strand_id
1 'polypeptide(L)'
;TAAELADLAGGVGAEELARAKAQLRASLVMARESVAGSGEALARHVTLFGAPIDDADVLDGIETIDAQMVSAVAAEMVQTRAPVVAAIGPQGDVMENARLADLLAGAA
;
A
#
# COMPACT_ATOMS: atom_id res chain seq x y z
N THR A 1 12.40 3.68 5.83
CA THR A 1 11.29 2.73 5.51
C THR A 1 10.48 2.37 6.75
N ALA A 2 11.07 1.85 7.85
CA ALA A 2 10.33 1.54 9.07
C ALA A 2 9.73 2.80 9.72
N ALA A 3 10.52 3.88 9.82
CA ALA A 3 10.05 5.18 10.32
C ALA A 3 8.89 5.74 9.48
N GLU A 4 8.96 5.66 8.15
CA GLU A 4 7.89 6.13 7.26
C GLU A 4 6.59 5.33 7.41
N LEU A 5 6.69 3.99 7.63
CA LEU A 5 5.51 3.17 7.93
C LEU A 5 4.89 3.54 9.28
N ALA A 6 5.74 3.83 10.26
CA ALA A 6 5.35 4.30 11.56
C ALA A 6 4.67 5.68 11.49
N ASP A 7 5.25 6.61 10.75
CA ASP A 7 4.70 7.95 10.51
C ASP A 7 3.34 7.87 9.80
N LEU A 8 3.19 6.94 8.84
CA LEU A 8 1.92 6.73 8.15
C LEU A 8 0.81 6.21 9.09
N ALA A 9 1.16 5.36 10.06
CA ALA A 9 0.23 4.93 11.11
C ALA A 9 -0.19 6.08 12.02
N GLY A 10 0.70 7.07 12.23
CA GLY A 10 0.44 8.29 12.99
C GLY A 10 -0.44 9.31 12.28
N GLY A 11 -0.59 9.21 10.96
CA GLY A 11 -1.46 10.07 10.14
C GLY A 11 -0.85 10.47 8.80
N VAL A 12 -1.73 10.74 7.84
CA VAL A 12 -1.36 11.25 6.52
C VAL A 12 -1.91 12.65 6.30
N GLY A 13 -1.10 13.54 5.72
CA GLY A 13 -1.53 14.90 5.40
C GLY A 13 -2.56 14.93 4.27
N ALA A 14 -3.52 15.87 4.34
CA ALA A 14 -4.57 16.00 3.32
C ALA A 14 -4.02 16.23 1.91
N GLU A 15 -2.95 17.01 1.80
CA GLU A 15 -2.28 17.29 0.51
C GLU A 15 -1.57 16.05 -0.04
N GLU A 16 -0.95 15.28 0.83
CA GLU A 16 -0.29 14.02 0.47
C GLU A 16 -1.30 12.98 0.01
N LEU A 17 -2.41 12.82 0.73
CA LEU A 17 -3.50 11.95 0.34
C LEU A 17 -4.11 12.35 -1.01
N ALA A 18 -4.35 13.65 -1.23
CA ALA A 18 -4.87 14.13 -2.50
C ALA A 18 -3.92 13.83 -3.68
N ARG A 19 -2.62 14.02 -3.47
CA ARG A 19 -1.58 13.69 -4.46
C ARG A 19 -1.52 12.18 -4.74
N ALA A 20 -1.58 11.35 -3.70
CA ALA A 20 -1.61 9.89 -3.85
C ALA A 20 -2.84 9.41 -4.63
N LYS A 21 -4.03 9.94 -4.34
CA LYS A 21 -5.25 9.66 -5.10
C LYS A 21 -5.13 10.05 -6.57
N ALA A 22 -4.62 11.24 -6.86
CA ALA A 22 -4.42 11.69 -8.23
C ALA A 22 -3.45 10.77 -8.99
N GLN A 23 -2.40 10.30 -8.34
CA GLN A 23 -1.41 9.40 -8.89
C GLN A 23 -2.01 8.00 -9.18
N LEU A 24 -2.81 7.46 -8.25
CA LEU A 24 -3.51 6.19 -8.43
C LEU A 24 -4.48 6.24 -9.61
N ARG A 25 -5.27 7.31 -9.74
CA ARG A 25 -6.18 7.51 -10.88
C ARG A 25 -5.44 7.56 -12.21
N ALA A 26 -4.36 8.34 -12.27
CA ALA A 26 -3.55 8.43 -13.48
C ALA A 26 -2.96 7.06 -13.86
N SER A 27 -2.46 6.31 -12.88
CA SER A 27 -1.91 4.97 -13.09
C SER A 27 -2.96 3.97 -13.59
N LEU A 28 -4.18 4.03 -13.06
CA LEU A 28 -5.28 3.18 -13.51
C LEU A 28 -5.62 3.43 -14.98
N VAL A 29 -5.76 4.70 -15.36
CA VAL A 29 -6.07 5.09 -16.75
C VAL A 29 -4.94 4.64 -17.69
N MET A 30 -3.69 4.93 -17.35
CA MET A 30 -2.53 4.56 -18.17
C MET A 30 -2.37 3.03 -18.31
N ALA A 31 -2.69 2.25 -17.27
CA ALA A 31 -2.63 0.80 -17.33
C ALA A 31 -3.62 0.21 -18.36
N ARG A 32 -4.71 0.92 -18.65
CA ARG A 32 -5.72 0.48 -19.63
C ARG A 32 -5.34 0.76 -21.09
N GLU A 33 -4.36 1.60 -21.35
CA GLU A 33 -3.87 1.85 -22.70
C GLU A 33 -3.12 0.62 -23.29
N SER A 34 -2.71 -0.31 -22.43
CA SER A 34 -2.04 -1.53 -22.85
C SER A 34 -2.98 -2.75 -22.80
N VAL A 35 -3.05 -3.50 -23.91
CA VAL A 35 -3.82 -4.77 -23.97
C VAL A 35 -3.30 -5.76 -22.93
N ALA A 36 -1.98 -5.84 -22.74
CA ALA A 36 -1.38 -6.70 -21.74
C ALA A 36 -1.75 -6.26 -20.32
N GLY A 37 -1.70 -4.95 -20.03
CA GLY A 37 -2.10 -4.39 -18.73
C GLY A 37 -3.58 -4.62 -18.41
N SER A 38 -4.45 -4.47 -19.41
CA SER A 38 -5.88 -4.76 -19.26
C SER A 38 -6.14 -6.24 -18.99
N GLY A 39 -5.45 -7.14 -19.70
CA GLY A 39 -5.55 -8.58 -19.50
C GLY A 39 -5.05 -9.02 -18.11
N GLU A 40 -3.93 -8.47 -17.66
CA GLU A 40 -3.37 -8.74 -16.32
C GLU A 40 -4.31 -8.25 -15.20
N ALA A 41 -4.86 -7.05 -15.34
CA ALA A 41 -5.81 -6.51 -14.38
C ALA A 41 -7.08 -7.38 -14.30
N LEU A 42 -7.62 -7.80 -15.44
CA LEU A 42 -8.78 -8.70 -15.50
C LEU A 42 -8.48 -10.04 -14.82
N ALA A 43 -7.34 -10.66 -15.13
CA ALA A 43 -6.93 -11.91 -14.52
C ALA A 43 -6.77 -11.78 -12.99
N ARG A 44 -6.22 -10.69 -12.52
CA ARG A 44 -6.08 -10.38 -11.10
C ARG A 44 -7.45 -10.23 -10.42
N HIS A 45 -8.37 -9.47 -11.03
CA HIS A 45 -9.71 -9.28 -10.48
C HIS A 45 -10.45 -10.61 -10.35
N VAL A 46 -10.44 -11.43 -11.40
CA VAL A 46 -11.08 -12.74 -11.37
C VAL A 46 -10.43 -13.66 -10.32
N THR A 47 -9.10 -13.64 -10.20
CA THR A 47 -8.38 -14.51 -9.26
C THR A 47 -8.65 -14.13 -7.80
N LEU A 48 -8.69 -12.83 -7.49
CA LEU A 48 -8.82 -12.33 -6.11
C LEU A 48 -10.28 -12.19 -5.68
N PHE A 49 -11.16 -11.78 -6.59
CA PHE A 49 -12.54 -11.40 -6.27
C PHE A 49 -13.59 -12.30 -6.94
N GLY A 50 -13.19 -13.23 -7.80
CA GLY A 50 -14.08 -14.12 -8.52
C GLY A 50 -14.79 -13.51 -9.73
N ALA A 51 -14.67 -12.19 -9.94
CA ALA A 51 -15.32 -11.47 -11.03
C ALA A 51 -14.48 -10.24 -11.46
N PRO A 52 -14.68 -9.73 -12.69
CA PRO A 52 -14.17 -8.44 -13.09
C PRO A 52 -14.72 -7.32 -12.19
N ILE A 53 -13.89 -6.32 -11.90
CA ILE A 53 -14.33 -5.09 -11.23
C ILE A 53 -14.32 -3.97 -12.28
N ASP A 54 -15.37 -3.15 -12.31
CA ASP A 54 -15.45 -2.00 -13.19
C ASP A 54 -14.44 -0.93 -12.72
N ASP A 55 -13.77 -0.29 -13.68
CA ASP A 55 -12.84 0.81 -13.38
C ASP A 55 -13.53 2.00 -12.71
N ALA A 56 -14.82 2.22 -13.01
CA ALA A 56 -15.61 3.24 -12.34
C ALA A 56 -15.76 2.95 -10.84
N ASP A 57 -16.01 1.70 -10.47
CA ASP A 57 -16.11 1.28 -9.06
C ASP A 57 -14.78 1.46 -8.34
N VAL A 58 -13.65 1.17 -9.02
CA VAL A 58 -12.31 1.38 -8.45
C VAL A 58 -12.03 2.87 -8.24
N LEU A 59 -12.37 3.72 -9.22
CA LEU A 59 -12.20 5.16 -9.12
C LEU A 59 -13.05 5.77 -8.00
N ASP A 60 -14.31 5.36 -7.90
CA ASP A 60 -15.19 5.79 -6.81
C ASP A 60 -14.67 5.32 -5.45
N GLY A 61 -14.15 4.10 -5.37
CA GLY A 61 -13.48 3.58 -4.18
C GLY A 61 -12.29 4.45 -3.76
N ILE A 62 -11.44 4.87 -4.69
CA ILE A 62 -10.30 5.77 -4.40
C ILE A 62 -10.79 7.09 -3.82
N GLU A 63 -11.89 7.66 -4.31
CA GLU A 63 -12.41 8.93 -3.80
C GLU A 63 -12.94 8.84 -2.36
N THR A 64 -13.49 7.70 -1.97
CA THR A 64 -14.03 7.51 -0.62
C THR A 64 -12.95 7.34 0.46
N ILE A 65 -11.69 7.04 0.09
CA ILE A 65 -10.61 6.88 1.05
C ILE A 65 -10.32 8.20 1.75
N ASP A 66 -10.28 8.19 3.06
CA ASP A 66 -9.86 9.32 3.90
C ASP A 66 -8.54 9.03 4.65
N ALA A 67 -8.00 10.04 5.30
CA ALA A 67 -6.75 9.94 6.04
C ALA A 67 -6.84 8.93 7.20
N GLN A 68 -8.00 8.83 7.84
CA GLN A 68 -8.22 7.92 8.95
C GLN A 68 -8.20 6.45 8.49
N MET A 69 -8.80 6.16 7.35
CA MET A 69 -8.76 4.82 6.74
C MET A 69 -7.33 4.39 6.43
N VAL A 70 -6.52 5.30 5.85
CA VAL A 70 -5.10 5.01 5.54
C VAL A 70 -4.32 4.72 6.82
N SER A 71 -4.46 5.56 7.83
CA SER A 71 -3.76 5.38 9.12
C SER A 71 -4.20 4.11 9.84
N ALA A 72 -5.49 3.76 9.79
CA ALA A 72 -6.00 2.54 10.40
C ALA A 72 -5.40 1.28 9.76
N VAL A 73 -5.31 1.24 8.43
CA VAL A 73 -4.69 0.12 7.71
C VAL A 73 -3.19 0.06 8.00
N ALA A 74 -2.49 1.19 8.02
CA ALA A 74 -1.08 1.24 8.35
C ALA A 74 -0.82 0.74 9.78
N ALA A 75 -1.61 1.18 10.75
CA ALA A 75 -1.52 0.73 12.14
C ALA A 75 -1.77 -0.79 12.25
N GLU A 76 -2.77 -1.32 11.58
CA GLU A 76 -3.03 -2.77 11.54
C GLU A 76 -1.84 -3.54 10.96
N MET A 77 -1.23 -3.05 9.89
CA MET A 77 -0.05 -3.69 9.28
C MET A 77 1.15 -3.75 10.22
N VAL A 78 1.41 -2.69 10.97
CA VAL A 78 2.56 -2.62 11.92
C VAL A 78 2.32 -3.39 13.20
N GLN A 79 1.07 -3.50 13.67
CA GLN A 79 0.74 -4.08 14.98
C GLN A 79 0.42 -5.58 14.94
N THR A 80 -0.08 -6.09 13.81
CA THR A 80 -0.68 -7.43 13.77
C THR A 80 0.32 -8.55 13.53
N ARG A 81 1.49 -8.29 12.93
CA ARG A 81 2.44 -9.34 12.57
C ARG A 81 3.89 -8.90 12.74
N ALA A 82 4.71 -9.84 13.20
CA ALA A 82 6.16 -9.63 13.24
C ALA A 82 6.70 -9.42 11.82
N PRO A 83 7.57 -8.43 11.61
CA PRO A 83 8.18 -8.18 10.30
C PRO A 83 9.11 -9.32 9.92
N VAL A 84 9.20 -9.60 8.61
CA VAL A 84 10.15 -10.55 8.04
C VAL A 84 11.07 -9.80 7.08
N VAL A 85 12.37 -9.93 7.27
CA VAL A 85 13.39 -9.34 6.40
C VAL A 85 13.99 -10.43 5.52
N ALA A 86 14.00 -10.19 4.22
CA ALA A 86 14.77 -10.99 3.26
C ALA A 86 15.75 -10.06 2.53
N ALA A 87 17.03 -10.43 2.53
CA ALA A 87 18.08 -9.62 1.90
C ALA A 87 18.94 -10.49 0.98
N ILE A 88 19.30 -9.96 -0.20
CA ILE A 88 20.21 -10.57 -1.16
C ILE A 88 21.33 -9.57 -1.42
N GLY A 89 22.56 -9.97 -1.15
CA GLY A 89 23.76 -9.14 -1.35
C GLY A 89 24.71 -9.15 -0.16
N PRO A 90 25.66 -8.21 -0.07
CA PRO A 90 26.52 -8.03 1.10
C PRO A 90 25.68 -7.73 2.33
N GLN A 91 25.77 -8.57 3.36
CA GLN A 91 24.86 -8.53 4.52
C GLN A 91 25.37 -7.70 5.71
N GLY A 92 26.44 -6.94 5.55
CA GLY A 92 27.09 -6.22 6.67
C GLY A 92 26.20 -5.22 7.42
N ASP A 93 25.17 -4.68 6.78
CA ASP A 93 24.30 -3.62 7.32
C ASP A 93 22.80 -4.01 7.33
N VAL A 94 22.49 -5.30 7.21
CA VAL A 94 21.09 -5.76 7.26
C VAL A 94 20.57 -5.68 8.69
N MET A 95 19.49 -4.94 8.87
CA MET A 95 18.83 -4.80 10.17
C MET A 95 18.22 -6.14 10.60
N GLU A 96 18.46 -6.55 11.83
CA GLU A 96 17.83 -7.75 12.41
C GLU A 96 16.30 -7.56 12.58
N ASN A 97 15.55 -8.65 12.41
CA ASN A 97 14.09 -8.64 12.53
C ASN A 97 13.60 -8.08 13.87
N ALA A 98 14.31 -8.40 14.97
CA ALA A 98 13.96 -7.90 16.30
C ALA A 98 14.03 -6.36 16.37
N ARG A 99 15.12 -5.77 15.85
CA ARG A 99 15.28 -4.31 15.81
C ARG A 99 14.25 -3.63 14.92
N LEU A 100 13.87 -4.26 13.81
CA LEU A 100 12.80 -3.76 12.95
C LEU A 100 11.45 -3.80 13.67
N ALA A 101 11.17 -4.90 14.39
CA ALA A 101 9.96 -5.04 15.21
C ALA A 101 9.86 -3.95 16.29
N ASP A 102 10.96 -3.68 17.00
CA ASP A 102 11.03 -2.63 18.03
C ASP A 102 10.76 -1.22 17.45
N LEU A 103 11.32 -0.93 16.27
CA LEU A 103 11.11 0.36 15.58
C LEU A 103 9.65 0.54 15.13
N LEU A 104 8.99 -0.55 14.74
CA LEU A 104 7.58 -0.51 14.32
C LEU A 104 6.65 -0.46 15.54
N ALA A 105 6.99 -1.14 16.64
CA ALA A 105 6.19 -1.13 17.86
C ALA A 105 6.26 0.20 18.61
N GLY A 106 7.38 0.92 18.54
CA GLY A 106 7.55 2.24 19.16
C GLY A 106 6.83 3.39 18.44
N ALA A 107 6.13 3.09 17.37
CA ALA A 107 5.37 4.04 16.54
C ALA A 107 3.84 3.96 16.76
N ALA A 108 3.39 3.17 17.72
CA ALA A 108 1.98 2.97 18.08
C ALA A 108 1.56 3.84 19.24
#